data_ae65413b151006598032c84ab8c94f53
#
_entry.id   ae65413b151006598032c84ab8c94f53
#
_cell.length_a   1.000
_cell.length_b   1.000
_cell.length_c   1.000
_cell.angle_alpha   90.00
_cell.angle_beta   90.00
_cell.angle_gamma   90.00
#
_symmetry.space_group_name_H-M   'P 1'
#
loop_
_entity.id
_entity.type
_entity.pdbx_description
1 polymer ?
#
loop_
_entity_poly.entity_id
_entity_poly.type
_entity_poly.pdbx_seq_one_letter_code
_entity_poly.pdbx_strand_id
1 'polypeptide(L)'
;LSAHEIGHTLGLPHNYVSSVHDRASVMDYPHMLVELKNGKVDLSNAYDQKIGEYDKWSIIWGYQDFPKGTDEKKALNTIVDQMYGKGLYFLTDQDARPEGSAHPQTHLWDNGVSAVAELKRISEVRKITLANFDERKLRTGTPMSSLEEVFVPMYMFHRFQVEAASK
;
A
#
# COMPACT_ATOMS: atom_id res chain seq x y z
N LEU A 1 -8.96 -2.67 5.76
CA LEU A 1 -9.70 -1.43 6.01
C LEU A 1 -9.98 -1.24 7.50
N SER A 2 -10.72 -2.13 8.18
CA SER A 2 -11.08 -1.94 9.61
C SER A 2 -9.86 -1.72 10.52
N ALA A 3 -8.78 -2.46 10.34
CA ALA A 3 -7.56 -2.27 11.11
C ALA A 3 -6.89 -0.90 10.85
N HIS A 4 -6.98 -0.38 9.62
CA HIS A 4 -6.52 0.95 9.25
C HIS A 4 -7.28 2.04 10.02
N GLU A 5 -8.62 1.99 10.00
CA GLU A 5 -9.46 2.96 10.73
C GLU A 5 -9.25 2.89 12.26
N ILE A 6 -9.05 1.69 12.80
CA ILE A 6 -8.69 1.51 14.21
C ILE A 6 -7.32 2.16 14.49
N GLY A 7 -6.34 2.00 13.58
CA GLY A 7 -5.05 2.66 13.68
C GLY A 7 -5.18 4.17 13.84
N HIS A 8 -6.03 4.82 13.05
CA HIS A 8 -6.32 6.25 13.21
C HIS A 8 -6.95 6.60 14.56
N THR A 9 -7.82 5.76 15.09
CA THR A 9 -8.38 6.01 16.44
C THR A 9 -7.32 5.88 17.55
N LEU A 10 -6.25 5.14 17.30
CA LEU A 10 -5.08 5.05 18.16
C LEU A 10 -4.04 6.17 17.92
N GLY A 11 -4.35 7.12 17.03
CA GLY A 11 -3.47 8.24 16.74
C GLY A 11 -2.37 7.94 15.72
N LEU A 12 -2.41 6.80 15.02
CA LEU A 12 -1.42 6.47 13.99
C LEU A 12 -1.75 7.23 12.69
N PRO A 13 -0.82 8.04 12.16
CA PRO A 13 -0.97 8.63 10.82
C PRO A 13 -0.64 7.61 9.73
N HIS A 14 -0.91 7.97 8.47
CA HIS A 14 -0.50 7.16 7.33
C HIS A 14 1.02 6.91 7.29
N ASN A 15 1.43 5.76 6.78
CA ASN A 15 2.84 5.43 6.57
C ASN A 15 3.05 4.81 5.18
N TYR A 16 3.21 5.66 4.17
CA TYR A 16 3.29 5.26 2.76
C TYR A 16 4.56 4.53 2.35
N VAL A 17 5.65 4.64 3.13
CA VAL A 17 6.89 3.90 2.85
C VAL A 17 6.79 2.41 3.19
N SER A 18 5.71 1.99 3.81
CA SER A 18 5.51 0.60 4.22
C SER A 18 5.39 -0.38 3.06
N SER A 19 4.94 0.08 1.88
CA SER A 19 4.89 -0.71 0.65
C SER A 19 6.26 -1.25 0.21
N VAL A 20 7.35 -0.56 0.56
CA VAL A 20 8.73 -0.97 0.29
C VAL A 20 9.12 -2.26 1.06
N HIS A 21 8.47 -2.52 2.18
CA HIS A 21 8.72 -3.65 3.07
C HIS A 21 7.53 -4.62 3.11
N ASP A 22 7.05 -5.05 1.96
CA ASP A 22 6.02 -6.09 1.83
C ASP A 22 4.79 -5.84 2.71
N ARG A 23 4.19 -4.67 2.57
CA ARG A 23 2.99 -4.27 3.32
C ARG A 23 3.21 -4.26 4.84
N ALA A 24 4.29 -3.66 5.26
CA ALA A 24 4.69 -3.61 6.68
C ALA A 24 3.69 -2.85 7.58
N SER A 25 2.73 -2.11 7.03
CA SER A 25 1.73 -1.37 7.79
C SER A 25 0.35 -1.37 7.13
N VAL A 26 -0.69 -1.50 7.97
CA VAL A 26 -2.07 -1.25 7.56
C VAL A 26 -2.36 0.24 7.38
N MET A 27 -1.47 1.12 7.85
CA MET A 27 -1.59 2.59 7.70
C MET A 27 -1.12 3.08 6.34
N ASP A 28 -0.77 2.20 5.43
CA ASP A 28 -0.51 2.47 4.03
C ASP A 28 -1.79 2.37 3.19
N TYR A 29 -1.75 2.85 1.94
CA TYR A 29 -2.81 2.74 0.94
C TYR A 29 -2.32 2.03 -0.34
N PRO A 30 -1.80 0.81 -0.27
CA PRO A 30 -1.39 0.10 -1.47
C PRO A 30 -2.61 -0.26 -2.34
N HIS A 31 -2.41 -0.38 -3.65
CA HIS A 31 -3.36 -1.08 -4.50
C HIS A 31 -3.52 -2.54 -4.04
N MET A 32 -4.70 -3.13 -4.33
CA MET A 32 -4.80 -4.58 -4.25
C MET A 32 -3.65 -5.21 -5.06
N LEU A 33 -2.98 -6.21 -4.50
CA LEU A 33 -1.94 -6.92 -5.22
C LEU A 33 -2.56 -7.84 -6.26
N VAL A 34 -2.40 -7.46 -7.51
CA VAL A 34 -2.80 -8.28 -8.66
C VAL A 34 -1.57 -8.96 -9.20
N GLU A 35 -1.45 -10.25 -9.03
CA GLU A 35 -0.35 -11.04 -9.55
C GLU A 35 -0.70 -11.70 -10.89
N LEU A 36 0.33 -12.14 -11.62
CA LEU A 36 0.18 -12.96 -12.81
C LEU A 36 0.78 -14.34 -12.52
N LYS A 37 -0.05 -15.38 -12.55
CA LYS A 37 0.38 -16.78 -12.44
C LYS A 37 -0.01 -17.54 -13.70
N ASN A 38 0.97 -18.11 -14.38
CA ASN A 38 0.75 -18.85 -15.65
C ASN A 38 -0.02 -18.04 -16.71
N GLY A 39 0.27 -16.74 -16.83
CA GLY A 39 -0.38 -15.84 -17.79
C GLY A 39 -1.82 -15.45 -17.44
N LYS A 40 -2.27 -15.75 -16.24
CA LYS A 40 -3.61 -15.39 -15.73
C LYS A 40 -3.50 -14.49 -14.50
N VAL A 41 -4.51 -13.66 -14.31
CA VAL A 41 -4.65 -12.83 -13.10
C VAL A 41 -4.91 -13.72 -11.89
N ASP A 42 -4.11 -13.52 -10.85
CA ASP A 42 -4.26 -14.15 -9.54
C ASP A 42 -4.49 -13.07 -8.47
N LEU A 43 -5.56 -13.23 -7.71
CA LEU A 43 -5.98 -12.36 -6.61
C LEU A 43 -5.90 -13.05 -5.24
N SER A 44 -5.26 -14.21 -5.16
CA SER A 44 -5.20 -15.00 -3.91
C SER A 44 -4.53 -14.23 -2.76
N ASN A 45 -3.60 -13.32 -3.08
CA ASN A 45 -2.88 -12.48 -2.14
C ASN A 45 -3.25 -10.99 -2.26
N ALA A 46 -4.45 -10.68 -2.79
CA ALA A 46 -4.84 -9.30 -3.08
C ALA A 46 -4.80 -8.40 -1.85
N TYR A 47 -5.12 -8.93 -0.67
CA TYR A 47 -5.15 -8.21 0.60
C TYR A 47 -4.48 -9.01 1.70
N ASP A 48 -3.79 -8.31 2.60
CA ASP A 48 -3.28 -8.88 3.84
C ASP A 48 -4.37 -9.14 4.86
N GLN A 49 -4.10 -10.08 5.77
CA GLN A 49 -5.05 -10.53 6.80
C GLN A 49 -4.66 -10.13 8.23
N LYS A 50 -3.56 -9.43 8.42
CA LYS A 50 -3.00 -9.07 9.74
C LYS A 50 -2.50 -7.63 9.72
N ILE A 51 -2.22 -7.10 10.92
CA ILE A 51 -1.44 -5.86 11.05
C ILE A 51 0.01 -6.12 10.68
N GLY A 52 0.68 -5.11 10.12
CA GLY A 52 2.06 -5.19 9.69
C GLY A 52 3.07 -5.16 10.84
N GLU A 53 4.34 -5.37 10.50
CA GLU A 53 5.41 -5.31 11.49
C GLU A 53 5.62 -3.88 12.00
N TYR A 54 5.54 -2.88 11.13
CA TYR A 54 5.59 -1.48 11.52
C TYR A 54 4.49 -1.12 12.52
N ASP A 55 3.26 -1.60 12.32
CA ASP A 55 2.13 -1.31 13.20
C ASP A 55 2.38 -1.80 14.61
N LYS A 56 2.95 -3.01 14.76
CA LYS A 56 3.30 -3.58 16.08
C LYS A 56 4.30 -2.70 16.81
N TRP A 57 5.34 -2.25 16.12
CA TRP A 57 6.34 -1.36 16.69
C TRP A 57 5.77 0.01 17.05
N SER A 58 4.88 0.57 16.24
CA SER A 58 4.20 1.83 16.52
C SER A 58 3.32 1.74 17.76
N ILE A 59 2.63 0.62 17.94
CA ILE A 59 1.84 0.35 19.15
C ILE A 59 2.75 0.20 20.37
N ILE A 60 3.85 -0.51 20.27
CA ILE A 60 4.85 -0.62 21.35
C ILE A 60 5.35 0.77 21.74
N TRP A 61 5.75 1.58 20.74
CA TRP A 61 6.25 2.92 20.98
C TRP A 61 5.22 3.84 21.66
N GLY A 62 3.97 3.80 21.21
CA GLY A 62 2.91 4.71 21.68
C GLY A 62 2.20 4.27 22.95
N TYR A 63 2.24 2.99 23.33
CA TYR A 63 1.36 2.43 24.36
C TYR A 63 2.08 1.55 25.39
N GLN A 64 3.40 1.42 25.31
CA GLN A 64 4.13 0.63 26.31
C GLN A 64 4.29 1.42 27.63
N ASP A 65 3.95 0.79 28.73
CA ASP A 65 4.30 1.27 30.05
C ASP A 65 5.75 0.94 30.41
N PHE A 66 6.41 1.86 31.11
CA PHE A 66 7.77 1.68 31.59
C PHE A 66 7.81 1.59 33.13
N PRO A 67 8.69 0.75 33.70
CA PRO A 67 8.90 0.69 35.14
C PRO A 67 9.27 2.05 35.72
N LYS A 68 8.87 2.30 36.98
CA LYS A 68 9.19 3.54 37.70
C LYS A 68 10.71 3.77 37.75
N GLY A 69 11.15 4.96 37.33
CA GLY A 69 12.56 5.33 37.28
C GLY A 69 13.25 5.07 35.95
N THR A 70 12.54 4.55 34.95
CA THR A 70 13.04 4.44 33.59
C THR A 70 13.16 5.84 32.96
N ASP A 71 14.25 6.09 32.26
CA ASP A 71 14.35 7.23 31.33
C ASP A 71 13.51 6.90 30.08
N GLU A 72 12.26 7.33 30.11
CA GLU A 72 11.25 7.04 29.07
C GLU A 72 11.72 7.54 27.69
N LYS A 73 12.30 8.74 27.61
CA LYS A 73 12.80 9.30 26.36
C LYS A 73 13.88 8.41 25.73
N LYS A 74 14.81 7.93 26.55
CA LYS A 74 15.87 7.02 26.09
C LYS A 74 15.28 5.68 25.66
N ALA A 75 14.30 5.15 26.40
CA ALA A 75 13.65 3.89 26.05
C ALA A 75 12.88 3.99 24.73
N LEU A 76 12.13 5.07 24.53
CA LEU A 76 11.41 5.35 23.29
C LEU A 76 12.36 5.50 22.09
N ASN A 77 13.48 6.23 22.26
CA ASN A 77 14.51 6.34 21.21
C ASN A 77 15.09 4.97 20.87
N THR A 78 15.31 4.09 21.84
CA THR A 78 15.80 2.73 21.59
C THR A 78 14.81 1.93 20.73
N ILE A 79 13.50 2.08 20.97
CA ILE A 79 12.47 1.45 20.13
C ILE A 79 12.55 1.95 18.70
N VAL A 80 12.68 3.26 18.50
CA VAL A 80 12.83 3.87 17.16
C VAL A 80 14.09 3.37 16.45
N ASP A 81 15.23 3.32 17.16
CA ASP A 81 16.49 2.81 16.60
C ASP A 81 16.36 1.34 16.16
N GLN A 82 15.65 0.53 16.94
CA GLN A 82 15.36 -0.87 16.59
C GLN A 82 14.45 -0.99 15.36
N MET A 83 13.42 -0.12 15.24
CA MET A 83 12.57 -0.04 14.03
C MET A 83 13.42 0.29 12.79
N TYR A 84 14.24 1.32 12.88
CA TYR A 84 15.10 1.75 11.78
C TYR A 84 16.16 0.69 11.43
N GLY A 85 16.71 0.00 12.42
CA GLY A 85 17.61 -1.12 12.21
C GLY A 85 16.97 -2.30 11.45
N LYS A 86 15.64 -2.39 11.46
CA LYS A 86 14.86 -3.35 10.66
C LYS A 86 14.44 -2.80 9.29
N GLY A 87 14.79 -1.56 8.97
CA GLY A 87 14.34 -0.87 7.76
C GLY A 87 12.90 -0.35 7.82
N LEU A 88 12.24 -0.39 8.98
CA LEU A 88 10.88 0.09 9.15
C LEU A 88 10.89 1.61 9.34
N TYR A 89 10.77 2.32 8.24
CA TYR A 89 10.75 3.79 8.21
C TYR A 89 9.34 4.35 8.34
N PHE A 90 9.26 5.64 8.63
CA PHE A 90 8.02 6.42 8.68
C PHE A 90 8.10 7.60 7.72
N LEU A 91 7.21 7.61 6.73
CA LEU A 91 7.00 8.72 5.80
C LEU A 91 5.48 8.85 5.55
N THR A 92 4.96 10.05 5.75
CA THR A 92 3.53 10.30 5.83
C THR A 92 3.00 11.16 4.68
N ASP A 93 1.80 11.69 4.81
CA ASP A 93 1.09 12.47 3.80
C ASP A 93 1.90 13.64 3.24
N GLN A 94 2.69 14.31 4.07
CA GLN A 94 3.53 15.44 3.67
C GLN A 94 4.60 15.06 2.64
N ASP A 95 5.02 13.81 2.65
CA ASP A 95 6.07 13.28 1.77
C ASP A 95 5.50 12.64 0.50
N ALA A 96 4.21 12.26 0.49
CA ALA A 96 3.58 11.50 -0.57
C ALA A 96 2.54 12.29 -1.38
N ARG A 97 1.75 13.15 -0.73
CA ARG A 97 0.54 13.75 -1.33
C ARG A 97 0.72 15.12 -1.99
N PRO A 98 1.50 16.07 -1.47
CA PRO A 98 1.67 17.35 -2.11
C PRO A 98 2.21 17.22 -3.54
N GLU A 99 1.76 18.10 -4.43
CA GLU A 99 2.17 18.07 -5.85
C GLU A 99 3.69 18.14 -6.04
N GLY A 100 4.40 18.85 -5.15
CA GLY A 100 5.86 18.96 -5.15
C GLY A 100 6.58 17.79 -4.46
N SER A 101 5.89 16.82 -3.89
CA SER A 101 6.52 15.66 -3.23
C SER A 101 7.13 14.74 -4.27
N ALA A 102 8.40 14.40 -4.08
CA ALA A 102 9.17 13.57 -5.01
C ALA A 102 9.97 12.48 -4.28
N HIS A 103 9.48 11.99 -3.13
CA HIS A 103 10.18 10.92 -2.42
C HIS A 103 10.00 9.60 -3.19
N PRO A 104 11.09 8.93 -3.61
CA PRO A 104 11.02 7.81 -4.56
C PRO A 104 10.37 6.53 -3.99
N GLN A 105 10.17 6.46 -2.69
CA GLN A 105 9.62 5.30 -1.99
C GLN A 105 8.30 5.63 -1.26
N THR A 106 7.69 6.77 -1.59
CA THR A 106 6.48 7.24 -0.91
C THR A 106 5.44 7.62 -1.93
N HIS A 107 4.52 6.73 -2.20
CA HIS A 107 3.41 6.99 -3.10
C HIS A 107 2.16 6.22 -2.64
N LEU A 108 0.98 6.80 -2.88
CA LEU A 108 -0.27 6.06 -2.72
C LEU A 108 -0.41 5.06 -3.87
N TRP A 109 -1.04 3.94 -3.58
CA TRP A 109 -1.44 2.96 -4.59
C TRP A 109 -0.26 2.26 -5.29
N ASP A 110 0.88 2.17 -4.64
CA ASP A 110 2.01 1.38 -5.10
C ASP A 110 2.20 0.07 -4.32
N ASN A 111 3.08 -0.77 -4.84
CA ASN A 111 3.58 -1.96 -4.17
C ASN A 111 5.07 -2.12 -4.52
N GLY A 112 5.84 -2.60 -3.56
CA GLY A 112 7.25 -2.90 -3.78
C GLY A 112 8.19 -1.70 -3.66
N VAL A 113 9.43 -1.88 -4.06
CA VAL A 113 10.55 -0.97 -3.75
C VAL A 113 10.84 0.06 -4.85
N SER A 114 10.19 -0.01 -6.00
CA SER A 114 10.51 0.82 -7.16
C SER A 114 9.27 1.15 -7.97
N ALA A 115 8.93 2.43 -8.08
CA ALA A 115 7.82 2.92 -8.89
C ALA A 115 7.92 2.47 -10.38
N VAL A 116 9.12 2.45 -10.93
CA VAL A 116 9.35 2.00 -12.33
C VAL A 116 9.12 0.50 -12.47
N ALA A 117 9.56 -0.32 -11.51
CA ALA A 117 9.32 -1.75 -11.53
C ALA A 117 7.83 -2.06 -11.38
N GLU A 118 7.16 -1.35 -10.49
CA GLU A 118 5.72 -1.47 -10.29
C GLU A 118 4.92 -1.03 -11.52
N LEU A 119 5.29 0.07 -12.18
CA LEU A 119 4.67 0.49 -13.44
C LEU A 119 4.79 -0.59 -14.52
N LYS A 120 5.96 -1.23 -14.65
CA LYS A 120 6.15 -2.34 -15.59
C LYS A 120 5.23 -3.52 -15.27
N ARG A 121 5.19 -3.91 -13.98
CA ARG A 121 4.35 -5.02 -13.51
C ARG A 121 2.86 -4.75 -13.78
N ILE A 122 2.37 -3.59 -13.40
CA ILE A 122 0.97 -3.18 -13.60
C ILE A 122 0.63 -3.05 -15.09
N SER A 123 1.57 -2.60 -15.92
CA SER A 123 1.37 -2.54 -17.38
C SER A 123 1.17 -3.92 -18.00
N GLU A 124 1.89 -4.95 -17.54
CA GLU A 124 1.67 -6.32 -18.00
C GLU A 124 0.32 -6.89 -17.50
N VAL A 125 -0.05 -6.64 -16.26
CA VAL A 125 -1.37 -7.00 -15.72
C VAL A 125 -2.47 -6.36 -16.59
N ARG A 126 -2.37 -5.05 -16.83
CA ARG A 126 -3.31 -4.30 -17.66
C ARG A 126 -3.41 -4.87 -19.09
N LYS A 127 -2.30 -5.15 -19.73
CA LYS A 127 -2.25 -5.74 -21.07
C LYS A 127 -3.01 -7.06 -21.12
N ILE A 128 -2.77 -7.96 -20.18
CA ILE A 128 -3.44 -9.26 -20.10
C ILE A 128 -4.95 -9.11 -19.81
N THR A 129 -5.30 -8.23 -18.88
CA THR A 129 -6.71 -8.02 -18.53
C THR A 129 -7.51 -7.42 -19.69
N LEU A 130 -6.95 -6.43 -20.40
CA LEU A 130 -7.60 -5.82 -21.57
C LEU A 130 -7.71 -6.78 -22.74
N ALA A 131 -6.69 -7.62 -22.98
CA ALA A 131 -6.73 -8.64 -24.05
C ALA A 131 -7.82 -9.70 -23.82
N ASN A 132 -8.26 -9.87 -22.56
CA ASN A 132 -9.31 -10.81 -22.17
C ASN A 132 -10.62 -10.11 -21.77
N PHE A 133 -10.77 -8.84 -22.13
CA PHE A 133 -11.99 -8.07 -21.84
C PHE A 133 -13.05 -8.29 -22.90
N ASP A 134 -14.23 -8.68 -22.45
CA ASP A 134 -15.44 -8.83 -23.30
C ASP A 134 -16.72 -8.71 -22.43
N GLU A 135 -17.89 -8.87 -23.07
CA GLU A 135 -19.20 -8.78 -22.42
C GLU A 135 -19.43 -9.81 -21.31
N ARG A 136 -18.68 -10.92 -21.30
CA ARG A 136 -18.74 -11.96 -20.26
C ARG A 136 -18.24 -11.48 -18.91
N LYS A 137 -17.66 -10.27 -18.83
CA LYS A 137 -17.29 -9.63 -17.57
C LYS A 137 -18.52 -9.09 -16.81
N LEU A 138 -19.65 -8.97 -17.47
CA LEU A 138 -20.92 -8.66 -16.84
C LEU A 138 -21.63 -9.93 -16.38
N ARG A 139 -22.38 -9.80 -15.29
CA ARG A 139 -23.31 -10.85 -14.86
C ARG A 139 -24.50 -10.91 -15.82
N THR A 140 -25.03 -12.09 -16.05
CA THR A 140 -26.26 -12.26 -16.84
C THR A 140 -27.38 -11.37 -16.34
N GLY A 141 -28.02 -10.64 -17.23
CA GLY A 141 -29.11 -9.70 -16.90
C GLY A 141 -28.63 -8.27 -16.55
N THR A 142 -27.32 -8.02 -16.51
CA THR A 142 -26.79 -6.66 -16.34
C THR A 142 -26.84 -5.91 -17.69
N PRO A 143 -27.26 -4.63 -17.72
CA PRO A 143 -27.25 -3.83 -18.94
C PRO A 143 -25.83 -3.70 -19.54
N MET A 144 -25.71 -3.71 -20.87
CA MET A 144 -24.43 -3.58 -21.56
C MET A 144 -23.71 -2.25 -21.25
N SER A 145 -24.45 -1.19 -20.92
CA SER A 145 -23.87 0.08 -20.47
C SER A 145 -22.98 -0.05 -19.22
N SER A 146 -23.23 -1.05 -18.38
CA SER A 146 -22.41 -1.32 -17.20
C SER A 146 -21.01 -1.87 -17.53
N LEU A 147 -20.73 -2.20 -18.80
CA LEU A 147 -19.35 -2.54 -19.23
C LEU A 147 -18.36 -1.41 -18.97
N GLU A 148 -18.78 -0.16 -19.07
CA GLU A 148 -17.94 1.01 -18.79
C GLU A 148 -17.45 1.02 -17.33
N GLU A 149 -18.31 0.66 -16.39
CA GLU A 149 -17.96 0.59 -14.96
C GLU A 149 -16.83 -0.44 -14.67
N VAL A 150 -16.75 -1.49 -15.48
CA VAL A 150 -15.68 -2.50 -15.39
C VAL A 150 -14.46 -2.11 -16.22
N PHE A 151 -14.70 -1.56 -17.43
CA PHE A 151 -13.63 -1.23 -18.37
C PHE A 151 -12.74 -0.07 -17.89
N VAL A 152 -13.34 1.02 -17.42
CA VAL A 152 -12.59 2.23 -17.04
C VAL A 152 -11.56 1.96 -15.94
N PRO A 153 -11.88 1.30 -14.82
CA PRO A 153 -10.89 0.95 -13.80
C PRO A 153 -9.75 0.07 -14.35
N MET A 154 -10.06 -0.88 -15.22
CA MET A 154 -9.03 -1.73 -15.85
C MET A 154 -8.15 -0.94 -16.81
N TYR A 155 -8.74 -0.09 -17.65
CA TYR A 155 -8.02 0.75 -18.60
C TYR A 155 -7.10 1.73 -17.89
N MET A 156 -7.56 2.34 -16.80
CA MET A 156 -6.84 3.34 -16.01
C MET A 156 -6.00 2.75 -14.86
N PHE A 157 -5.86 1.43 -14.79
CA PHE A 157 -5.25 0.73 -13.65
C PHE A 157 -3.81 1.17 -13.36
N HIS A 158 -3.06 1.59 -14.36
CA HIS A 158 -1.66 2.05 -14.28
C HIS A 158 -1.46 3.52 -13.95
N ARG A 159 -2.54 4.33 -13.85
CA ARG A 159 -2.44 5.81 -13.80
C ARG A 159 -1.57 6.34 -12.66
N PHE A 160 -1.69 5.75 -11.48
CA PHE A 160 -0.93 6.18 -10.31
C PHE A 160 0.55 5.79 -10.39
N GLN A 161 0.85 4.66 -11.01
CA GLN A 161 2.23 4.23 -11.23
C GLN A 161 2.94 5.07 -12.30
N VAL A 162 2.22 5.58 -13.28
CA VAL A 162 2.77 6.57 -14.24
C VAL A 162 3.14 7.84 -13.49
N GLU A 163 2.27 8.34 -12.61
CA GLU A 163 2.56 9.50 -11.77
C GLU A 163 3.79 9.26 -10.89
N ALA A 164 3.81 8.15 -10.15
CA ALA A 164 4.91 7.80 -9.27
C ALA A 164 6.27 7.66 -9.99
N ALA A 165 6.26 7.09 -11.20
CA ALA A 165 7.48 6.89 -11.98
C ALA A 165 7.94 8.16 -12.72
N SER A 166 7.13 9.21 -12.77
CA SER A 166 7.44 10.49 -13.42
C SER A 166 7.96 11.57 -12.45
N LYS A 167 7.85 11.33 -11.17
CA LYS A 167 8.39 12.20 -10.10
C LYS A 167 9.83 11.84 -9.79
#